data_5431ba858fb25c2bf0795f929c282b3f
#
_entry.id   5431ba858fb25c2bf0795f929c282b3f
#
_cell.length_a   1.000
_cell.length_b   1.000
_cell.length_c   1.000
_cell.angle_alpha   90.00
_cell.angle_beta   90.00
_cell.angle_gamma   90.00
#
_symmetry.space_group_name_H-M   'P 1'
#
loop_
_entity.id
_entity.type
_entity.pdbx_description
1 polymer ?
#
loop_
_entity_poly.entity_id
_entity_poly.type
_entity_poly.pdbx_seq_one_letter_code
_entity_poly.pdbx_strand_id
1 'polypeptide(L)'
;PLFADFAEDKHTHDLNTEFLFGKSILVAPVLDPQYTDGKGADVKIDFSRNKSIKVYLPSGCEWYDFWTNEKISGGKSVNKETPIDIMPIYIKAGSILPIGPKVQYAKEKKDAPLEIRIYPGKNATFTLYEDEGDNYNYEKGNYSTIDFKWDDSTSTLSIGQRNGNFNGMLKKRTFKVVLASTESGIG
;
A
#
# COMPACT_ATOMS: atom_id res chain seq x y z
N PRO A 1 2.88 -6.20 13.36
CA PRO A 1 4.20 -5.68 13.74
C PRO A 1 5.26 -6.08 12.71
N LEU A 2 6.28 -5.24 12.50
CA LEU A 2 7.32 -5.48 11.49
C LEU A 2 8.15 -6.74 11.76
N PHE A 3 8.42 -7.05 13.02
CA PHE A 3 9.23 -8.21 13.38
C PHE A 3 8.63 -9.55 12.90
N ALA A 4 7.32 -9.64 12.69
CA ALA A 4 6.68 -10.87 12.24
C ALA A 4 7.06 -11.22 10.77
N ASP A 5 7.33 -10.20 9.94
CA ASP A 5 7.70 -10.36 8.53
C ASP A 5 9.21 -10.15 8.29
N PHE A 6 9.91 -9.54 9.25
CA PHE A 6 11.33 -9.19 9.18
C PHE A 6 12.09 -9.67 10.44
N ALA A 7 11.87 -10.91 10.83
CA ALA A 7 12.42 -11.47 12.08
C ALA A 7 13.96 -11.42 12.18
N GLU A 8 14.65 -11.50 11.04
CA GLU A 8 16.12 -11.42 10.97
C GLU A 8 16.66 -10.00 11.12
N ASP A 9 15.81 -8.99 10.99
CA ASP A 9 16.19 -7.59 11.14
C ASP A 9 15.94 -7.13 12.58
N LYS A 10 16.99 -7.11 13.39
CA LYS A 10 16.91 -6.77 14.81
C LYS A 10 16.34 -5.40 15.12
N HIS A 11 16.43 -4.44 14.16
CA HIS A 11 15.85 -3.11 14.33
C HIS A 11 14.31 -3.12 14.35
N THR A 12 13.69 -4.18 13.82
CA THR A 12 12.23 -4.29 13.80
C THR A 12 11.64 -4.83 15.10
N HIS A 13 12.47 -5.43 16.00
CA HIS A 13 11.98 -6.16 17.17
C HIS A 13 11.28 -5.24 18.18
N ASP A 14 11.84 -4.07 18.45
CA ASP A 14 11.28 -3.10 19.42
C ASP A 14 10.66 -1.86 18.72
N LEU A 15 10.51 -1.91 17.40
CA LEU A 15 9.95 -0.82 16.62
C LEU A 15 8.42 -0.83 16.70
N ASN A 16 7.87 0.16 17.40
CA ASN A 16 6.44 0.26 17.69
C ASN A 16 5.75 1.46 17.01
N THR A 17 6.49 2.22 16.20
CA THR A 17 6.00 3.40 15.50
C THR A 17 5.57 3.13 14.05
N GLU A 18 5.76 1.90 13.59
CA GLU A 18 5.54 1.49 12.21
C GLU A 18 4.93 0.08 12.15
N PHE A 19 4.17 -0.20 11.10
CA PHE A 19 3.59 -1.51 10.89
C PHE A 19 3.39 -1.82 9.40
N LEU A 20 3.22 -3.11 9.07
CA LEU A 20 2.74 -3.52 7.77
C LEU A 20 1.21 -3.57 7.74
N PHE A 21 0.63 -2.94 6.74
CA PHE A 21 -0.75 -3.15 6.32
C PHE A 21 -0.74 -4.18 5.17
N GLY A 22 -1.19 -5.39 5.48
CA GLY A 22 -0.97 -6.55 4.61
C GLY A 22 0.52 -6.92 4.54
N LYS A 23 0.97 -7.43 3.39
CA LYS A 23 2.35 -7.93 3.18
C LYS A 23 3.27 -6.92 2.49
N SER A 24 2.72 -5.84 1.98
CA SER A 24 3.40 -4.97 1.01
C SER A 24 3.49 -3.52 1.40
N ILE A 25 2.66 -3.04 2.32
CA ILE A 25 2.52 -1.62 2.65
C ILE A 25 3.06 -1.38 4.05
N LEU A 26 4.18 -0.66 4.15
CA LEU A 26 4.68 -0.14 5.43
C LEU A 26 4.05 1.22 5.68
N VAL A 27 3.48 1.38 6.87
CA VAL A 27 2.84 2.61 7.33
C VAL A 27 3.56 3.08 8.58
N ALA A 28 3.98 4.35 8.57
CA ALA A 28 4.60 5.02 9.73
C ALA A 28 3.75 6.24 10.13
N PRO A 29 2.75 6.07 11.00
CA PRO A 29 1.90 7.16 11.44
C PRO A 29 2.70 8.25 12.16
N VAL A 30 2.26 9.49 12.02
CA VAL A 30 2.79 10.61 12.79
C VAL A 30 2.15 10.55 14.18
N LEU A 31 2.93 10.17 15.19
CA LEU A 31 2.44 9.90 16.55
C LEU A 31 2.61 11.09 17.49
N ASP A 32 3.51 12.01 17.17
CA ASP A 32 3.79 13.19 17.98
C ASP A 32 3.21 14.46 17.36
N PRO A 33 2.85 15.45 18.18
CA PRO A 33 2.41 16.76 17.71
C PRO A 33 3.44 17.41 16.78
N GLN A 34 3.03 17.77 15.57
CA GLN A 34 3.93 18.32 14.56
C GLN A 34 3.93 19.86 14.54
N TYR A 35 2.82 20.49 14.83
CA TYR A 35 2.61 21.93 14.68
C TYR A 35 2.51 22.68 16.00
N THR A 36 2.80 22.00 17.12
CA THR A 36 2.80 22.58 18.45
C THR A 36 4.01 22.05 19.23
N ASP A 37 4.35 22.70 20.34
CA ASP A 37 5.31 22.15 21.30
C ASP A 37 4.69 21.09 22.23
N GLY A 38 3.38 20.86 22.08
CA GLY A 38 2.64 19.80 22.78
C GLY A 38 2.46 20.03 24.28
N LYS A 39 2.73 21.23 24.80
CA LYS A 39 2.72 21.52 26.25
C LYS A 39 1.74 22.62 26.61
N GLY A 40 0.86 22.33 27.58
CA GLY A 40 0.00 23.30 28.26
C GLY A 40 -1.28 23.73 27.55
N ALA A 41 -2.06 24.58 28.20
CA ALA A 41 -3.35 25.08 27.69
C ALA A 41 -3.20 26.18 26.64
N ASP A 42 -2.06 26.87 26.58
CA ASP A 42 -1.78 27.96 25.65
C ASP A 42 -0.91 27.56 24.48
N VAL A 43 -1.19 26.37 23.93
CA VAL A 43 -0.44 25.80 22.81
C VAL A 43 -0.65 26.65 21.55
N LYS A 44 0.42 27.28 21.07
CA LYS A 44 0.42 27.98 19.78
C LYS A 44 0.61 27.00 18.65
N ILE A 45 -0.28 27.04 17.67
CA ILE A 45 -0.18 26.25 16.45
C ILE A 45 0.65 27.05 15.43
N ASP A 46 1.71 26.44 14.92
CA ASP A 46 2.57 27.03 13.90
C ASP A 46 2.69 26.08 12.69
N PHE A 47 1.92 26.33 11.65
CA PHE A 47 1.94 25.55 10.42
C PHE A 47 3.16 25.82 9.52
N SER A 48 3.99 26.82 9.83
CA SER A 48 5.20 27.11 9.07
C SER A 48 6.40 26.24 9.44
N ARG A 49 6.31 25.50 10.56
CA ARG A 49 7.39 24.61 11.00
C ARG A 49 7.60 23.48 10.00
N ASN A 50 8.83 23.26 9.58
CA ASN A 50 9.19 22.10 8.77
C ASN A 50 9.03 20.82 9.60
N LYS A 51 8.31 19.84 9.06
CA LYS A 51 7.94 18.63 9.75
C LYS A 51 8.49 17.42 9.03
N SER A 52 9.20 16.58 9.77
CA SER A 52 9.63 15.29 9.30
C SER A 52 9.64 14.28 10.43
N ILE A 53 9.45 13.02 10.11
CA ILE A 53 9.69 11.90 11.02
C ILE A 53 10.74 10.98 10.46
N LYS A 54 11.41 10.26 11.34
CA LYS A 54 12.36 9.22 10.97
C LYS A 54 11.59 7.91 10.80
N VAL A 55 11.70 7.29 9.63
CA VAL A 55 11.06 6.01 9.29
C VAL A 55 12.17 4.99 9.04
N TYR A 56 12.06 3.81 9.63
CA TYR A 56 12.97 2.70 9.38
C TYR A 56 12.43 1.82 8.27
N LEU A 57 13.20 1.62 7.21
CA LEU A 57 12.87 0.72 6.12
C LEU A 57 13.58 -0.62 6.36
N PRO A 58 12.85 -1.70 6.70
CA PRO A 58 13.42 -3.01 6.99
C PRO A 58 14.36 -3.53 5.90
N SER A 59 15.40 -4.23 6.31
CA SER A 59 16.40 -4.84 5.43
C SER A 59 15.86 -6.03 4.63
N GLY A 60 16.63 -6.50 3.64
CA GLY A 60 16.27 -7.68 2.83
C GLY A 60 15.39 -7.39 1.62
N CYS A 61 14.95 -6.15 1.43
CA CYS A 61 14.22 -5.69 0.25
C CYS A 61 14.46 -4.21 -0.03
N GLU A 62 14.02 -3.77 -1.18
CA GLU A 62 13.90 -2.35 -1.52
C GLU A 62 12.46 -1.88 -1.27
N TRP A 63 12.30 -0.58 -1.12
CA TRP A 63 11.04 0.08 -0.84
C TRP A 63 10.79 1.20 -1.85
N TYR A 64 9.54 1.46 -2.14
CA TYR A 64 9.09 2.63 -2.91
C TYR A 64 8.37 3.58 -1.97
N ASP A 65 8.77 4.84 -1.94
CA ASP A 65 7.95 5.88 -1.33
C ASP A 65 6.63 5.98 -2.11
N PHE A 66 5.50 5.80 -1.43
CA PHE A 66 4.18 5.77 -2.08
C PHE A 66 3.86 7.08 -2.80
N TRP A 67 4.33 8.20 -2.24
CA TRP A 67 3.99 9.54 -2.74
C TRP A 67 4.83 9.99 -3.93
N THR A 68 6.09 9.57 -3.98
CA THR A 68 7.06 10.00 -5.02
C THR A 68 7.43 8.89 -5.99
N ASN A 69 7.14 7.63 -5.64
CA ASN A 69 7.62 6.41 -6.29
C ASN A 69 9.17 6.31 -6.34
N GLU A 70 9.86 7.10 -5.51
CA GLU A 70 11.32 6.95 -5.35
C GLU A 70 11.63 5.59 -4.75
N LYS A 71 12.61 4.89 -5.35
CA LYS A 71 13.07 3.59 -4.90
C LYS A 71 14.20 3.74 -3.90
N ILE A 72 14.09 3.08 -2.75
CA ILE A 72 14.96 3.25 -1.59
C ILE A 72 15.39 1.87 -1.09
N SER A 73 16.68 1.68 -0.86
CA SER A 73 17.19 0.44 -0.25
C SER A 73 16.75 0.31 1.21
N GLY A 74 16.34 -0.88 1.62
CA GLY A 74 16.07 -1.18 3.03
C GLY A 74 17.34 -1.27 3.88
N GLY A 75 17.16 -1.59 5.18
CA GLY A 75 18.21 -1.66 6.18
C GLY A 75 18.66 -0.29 6.71
N LYS A 76 17.87 0.76 6.53
CA LYS A 76 18.21 2.12 6.96
C LYS A 76 16.99 2.94 7.34
N SER A 77 17.23 3.98 8.13
CA SER A 77 16.21 5.01 8.38
C SER A 77 16.30 6.13 7.36
N VAL A 78 15.15 6.68 7.00
CA VAL A 78 14.99 7.86 6.15
C VAL A 78 14.23 8.94 6.90
N ASN A 79 14.51 10.20 6.60
CA ASN A 79 13.69 11.31 7.08
C ASN A 79 12.61 11.59 6.03
N LYS A 80 11.35 11.50 6.42
CA LYS A 80 10.21 11.80 5.54
C LYS A 80 9.52 13.06 6.01
N GLU A 81 9.40 14.03 5.11
CA GLU A 81 8.57 15.22 5.36
C GLU A 81 7.11 14.81 5.52
N THR A 82 6.47 15.38 6.53
CA THR A 82 5.10 15.05 6.95
C THR A 82 4.25 16.31 7.07
N PRO A 83 3.99 17.02 5.95
CA PRO A 83 2.92 18.02 5.98
C PRO A 83 1.59 17.33 6.34
N ILE A 84 0.59 18.10 6.72
CA ILE A 84 -0.64 17.56 7.34
C ILE A 84 -1.40 16.55 6.48
N ASP A 85 -1.21 16.60 5.18
CA ASP A 85 -1.84 15.73 4.18
C ASP A 85 -0.97 14.52 3.76
N ILE A 86 0.25 14.40 4.32
CA ILE A 86 1.18 13.31 3.98
C ILE A 86 1.43 12.43 5.21
N MET A 87 0.95 11.20 5.14
CA MET A 87 1.35 10.13 6.03
C MET A 87 2.44 9.29 5.34
N PRO A 88 3.59 9.02 5.98
CA PRO A 88 4.61 8.16 5.41
C PRO A 88 4.10 6.76 5.13
N ILE A 89 4.14 6.38 3.87
CA ILE A 89 3.76 5.07 3.35
C ILE A 89 4.85 4.62 2.38
N TYR A 90 5.29 3.37 2.53
CA TYR A 90 6.26 2.76 1.64
C TYR A 90 5.76 1.40 1.14
N ILE A 91 5.99 1.13 -0.12
CA ILE A 91 5.58 -0.13 -0.76
C ILE A 91 6.81 -0.99 -0.99
N LYS A 92 6.72 -2.23 -0.57
CA LYS A 92 7.80 -3.21 -0.78
C LYS A 92 7.98 -3.51 -2.27
N ALA A 93 9.22 -3.46 -2.76
CA ALA A 93 9.54 -3.89 -4.12
C ALA A 93 9.17 -5.37 -4.33
N GLY A 94 8.72 -5.71 -5.52
CA GLY A 94 8.11 -7.00 -5.80
C GLY A 94 6.68 -7.11 -5.27
N SER A 95 5.88 -6.05 -5.43
CA SER A 95 4.47 -6.03 -5.01
C SER A 95 3.54 -5.64 -6.15
N ILE A 96 2.33 -6.17 -6.12
CA ILE A 96 1.21 -5.75 -6.96
C ILE A 96 0.14 -5.17 -6.03
N LEU A 97 -0.22 -3.91 -6.24
CA LEU A 97 -1.19 -3.19 -5.42
C LEU A 97 -2.40 -2.79 -6.26
N PRO A 98 -3.61 -3.31 -5.97
CA PRO A 98 -4.82 -2.82 -6.60
C PRO A 98 -5.26 -1.51 -5.93
N ILE A 99 -5.54 -0.51 -6.73
CA ILE A 99 -6.06 0.78 -6.29
C ILE A 99 -7.43 1.00 -6.93
N GLY A 100 -8.43 1.19 -6.08
CA GLY A 100 -9.79 1.52 -6.49
C GLY A 100 -9.95 3.00 -6.83
N PRO A 101 -11.08 3.38 -7.41
CA PRO A 101 -11.41 4.77 -7.67
C PRO A 101 -11.63 5.52 -6.34
N LYS A 102 -11.39 6.82 -6.35
CA LYS A 102 -11.75 7.69 -5.22
C LYS A 102 -13.28 7.72 -5.08
N VAL A 103 -13.77 7.28 -3.91
CA VAL A 103 -15.20 7.12 -3.62
C VAL A 103 -15.53 7.65 -2.22
N GLN A 104 -16.80 8.05 -2.01
CA GLN A 104 -17.31 8.43 -0.70
C GLN A 104 -17.86 7.22 0.08
N TYR A 105 -18.32 6.18 -0.62
CA TYR A 105 -18.81 4.94 -0.02
C TYR A 105 -18.56 3.74 -0.96
N ALA A 106 -18.46 2.54 -0.40
CA ALA A 106 -17.95 1.33 -1.07
C ALA A 106 -18.63 0.95 -2.39
N LYS A 107 -19.92 1.28 -2.59
CA LYS A 107 -20.68 0.90 -3.79
C LYS A 107 -20.84 2.04 -4.80
N GLU A 108 -20.21 3.22 -4.58
CA GLU A 108 -20.44 4.42 -5.40
C GLU A 108 -20.02 4.25 -6.87
N LYS A 109 -18.88 3.64 -7.13
CA LYS A 109 -18.31 3.48 -8.47
C LYS A 109 -17.94 2.03 -8.75
N LYS A 110 -18.89 1.13 -8.59
CA LYS A 110 -18.67 -0.31 -8.70
C LYS A 110 -18.04 -0.73 -10.03
N ASP A 111 -18.39 -0.07 -11.13
CA ASP A 111 -17.97 -0.41 -12.49
C ASP A 111 -16.68 0.30 -12.94
N ALA A 112 -16.12 1.17 -12.09
CA ALA A 112 -14.90 1.87 -12.42
C ALA A 112 -13.71 0.92 -12.59
N PRO A 113 -12.77 1.25 -13.48
CA PRO A 113 -11.54 0.48 -13.61
C PRO A 113 -10.78 0.41 -12.28
N LEU A 114 -10.16 -0.75 -12.01
CA LEU A 114 -9.15 -0.87 -10.96
C LEU A 114 -7.76 -0.59 -11.57
N GLU A 115 -6.99 0.23 -10.90
CA GLU A 115 -5.58 0.35 -11.22
C GLU A 115 -4.82 -0.82 -10.58
N ILE A 116 -4.04 -1.53 -11.39
CA ILE A 116 -3.12 -2.57 -10.94
C ILE A 116 -1.72 -1.98 -11.02
N ARG A 117 -1.23 -1.54 -9.88
CA ARG A 117 0.07 -0.89 -9.76
C ARG A 117 1.14 -1.91 -9.39
N ILE A 118 2.17 -2.01 -10.19
CA ILE A 118 3.30 -2.93 -10.02
C ILE A 118 4.48 -2.14 -9.51
N TYR A 119 5.09 -2.62 -8.43
CA TYR A 119 6.33 -2.09 -7.85
C TYR A 119 7.46 -3.08 -8.15
N PRO A 120 8.27 -2.84 -9.20
CA PRO A 120 9.29 -3.78 -9.65
C PRO A 120 10.39 -4.05 -8.62
N GLY A 121 11.24 -5.06 -8.91
CA GLY A 121 12.42 -5.41 -8.14
C GLY A 121 12.42 -6.85 -7.64
N LYS A 122 11.28 -7.55 -7.79
CA LYS A 122 11.14 -8.98 -7.51
C LYS A 122 9.87 -9.52 -8.17
N ASN A 123 9.83 -10.83 -8.43
CA ASN A 123 8.58 -11.48 -8.85
C ASN A 123 7.49 -11.29 -7.80
N ALA A 124 6.28 -11.04 -8.24
CA ALA A 124 5.12 -10.78 -7.39
C ALA A 124 3.88 -11.54 -7.82
N THR A 125 3.02 -11.84 -6.86
CA THR A 125 1.69 -12.40 -7.11
C THR A 125 0.66 -11.65 -6.28
N PHE A 126 -0.53 -11.52 -6.84
CA PHE A 126 -1.69 -10.96 -6.15
C PHE A 126 -2.95 -11.66 -6.63
N THR A 127 -3.86 -12.00 -5.72
CA THR A 127 -5.17 -12.54 -6.05
C THR A 127 -6.23 -11.50 -5.73
N LEU A 128 -6.89 -10.97 -6.75
CA LEU A 128 -8.07 -10.14 -6.58
C LEU A 128 -9.24 -11.04 -6.18
N TYR A 129 -9.81 -10.75 -5.04
CA TYR A 129 -10.99 -11.41 -4.51
C TYR A 129 -12.19 -10.45 -4.57
N GLU A 130 -13.32 -10.95 -5.03
CA GLU A 130 -14.58 -10.19 -5.06
C GLU A 130 -15.74 -11.10 -4.66
N ASP A 131 -16.69 -10.56 -3.87
CA ASP A 131 -17.91 -11.21 -3.43
C ASP A 131 -19.11 -10.24 -3.39
N GLU A 132 -20.20 -10.62 -2.74
CA GLU A 132 -21.39 -9.79 -2.57
C GLU A 132 -21.21 -8.61 -1.57
N GLY A 133 -20.17 -8.67 -0.73
CA GLY A 133 -19.69 -7.59 0.16
C GLY A 133 -20.28 -7.59 1.58
N ASP A 134 -21.55 -7.84 1.78
CA ASP A 134 -22.25 -7.62 3.06
C ASP A 134 -23.02 -8.83 3.60
N ASN A 135 -22.64 -10.05 3.18
CA ASN A 135 -23.24 -11.30 3.65
C ASN A 135 -22.19 -12.41 3.77
N TYR A 136 -22.60 -13.60 4.21
CA TYR A 136 -21.73 -14.77 4.38
C TYR A 136 -21.85 -15.79 3.24
N ASN A 137 -22.37 -15.42 2.07
CA ASN A 137 -22.50 -16.33 0.94
C ASN A 137 -21.15 -16.79 0.38
N TYR A 138 -20.09 -16.05 0.63
CA TYR A 138 -18.72 -16.45 0.28
C TYR A 138 -18.31 -17.78 0.94
N GLU A 139 -18.81 -18.11 2.15
CA GLU A 139 -18.57 -19.40 2.81
C GLU A 139 -19.19 -20.57 2.04
N LYS A 140 -20.18 -20.29 1.17
CA LYS A 140 -20.84 -21.25 0.28
C LYS A 140 -20.23 -21.25 -1.14
N GLY A 141 -19.08 -20.58 -1.33
CA GLY A 141 -18.40 -20.49 -2.61
C GLY A 141 -18.90 -19.36 -3.53
N ASN A 142 -19.75 -18.44 -3.06
CA ASN A 142 -20.24 -17.32 -3.85
C ASN A 142 -19.24 -16.15 -3.84
N TYR A 143 -18.13 -16.34 -4.49
CA TYR A 143 -17.09 -15.34 -4.71
C TYR A 143 -16.37 -15.60 -6.03
N SER A 144 -15.56 -14.66 -6.46
CA SER A 144 -14.67 -14.84 -7.60
C SER A 144 -13.25 -14.37 -7.32
N THR A 145 -12.29 -14.98 -8.01
CA THR A 145 -10.88 -14.60 -7.93
C THR A 145 -10.27 -14.39 -9.30
N ILE A 146 -9.30 -13.49 -9.39
CA ILE A 146 -8.44 -13.28 -10.55
C ILE A 146 -7.00 -13.19 -10.06
N ASP A 147 -6.13 -14.05 -10.57
CA ASP A 147 -4.71 -14.06 -10.20
C ASP A 147 -3.90 -13.14 -11.11
N PHE A 148 -3.03 -12.36 -10.51
CA PHE A 148 -2.03 -11.53 -11.17
C PHE A 148 -0.64 -12.06 -10.83
N LYS A 149 0.24 -12.17 -11.82
CA LYS A 149 1.62 -12.62 -11.66
C LYS A 149 2.54 -11.66 -12.41
N TRP A 150 3.50 -11.10 -11.71
CA TRP A 150 4.57 -10.28 -12.27
C TRP A 150 5.86 -11.07 -12.33
N ASP A 151 6.43 -11.17 -13.51
CA ASP A 151 7.80 -11.66 -13.74
C ASP A 151 8.70 -10.44 -13.94
N ASP A 152 9.55 -10.19 -12.95
CA ASP A 152 10.42 -9.01 -12.93
C ASP A 152 11.53 -9.10 -13.96
N SER A 153 12.03 -10.31 -14.24
CA SER A 153 13.10 -10.54 -15.21
C SER A 153 12.70 -10.24 -16.64
N THR A 154 11.44 -10.47 -16.99
CA THR A 154 10.88 -10.24 -18.32
C THR A 154 9.98 -9.00 -18.37
N SER A 155 9.79 -8.33 -17.23
CA SER A 155 8.85 -7.21 -17.08
C SER A 155 7.46 -7.54 -17.62
N THR A 156 6.96 -8.74 -17.31
CA THR A 156 5.71 -9.25 -17.84
C THR A 156 4.67 -9.44 -16.74
N LEU A 157 3.50 -8.82 -16.91
CA LEU A 157 2.31 -9.07 -16.09
C LEU A 157 1.40 -10.07 -16.78
N SER A 158 1.14 -11.19 -16.11
CA SER A 158 0.13 -12.16 -16.50
C SER A 158 -1.13 -11.97 -15.67
N ILE A 159 -2.28 -11.85 -16.33
CA ILE A 159 -3.60 -11.77 -15.70
C ILE A 159 -4.32 -13.07 -16.00
N GLY A 160 -4.66 -13.82 -14.95
CA GLY A 160 -5.34 -15.10 -15.03
C GLY A 160 -6.81 -14.97 -15.42
N GLN A 161 -7.42 -16.10 -15.71
CA GLN A 161 -8.86 -16.17 -15.89
C GLN A 161 -9.58 -15.94 -14.56
N ARG A 162 -10.79 -15.38 -14.63
CA ARG A 162 -11.66 -15.29 -13.47
C ARG A 162 -12.18 -16.67 -13.09
N ASN A 163 -12.04 -17.04 -11.83
CA ASN A 163 -12.56 -18.26 -11.24
C ASN A 163 -13.69 -17.94 -10.27
N GLY A 164 -14.78 -18.72 -10.31
CA GLY A 164 -15.94 -18.53 -9.45
C GLY A 164 -16.92 -17.48 -9.96
N ASN A 165 -18.01 -17.32 -9.22
CA ASN A 165 -19.07 -16.36 -9.51
C ASN A 165 -19.84 -16.02 -8.23
N PHE A 166 -20.56 -14.90 -8.25
CA PHE A 166 -21.46 -14.48 -7.18
C PHE A 166 -22.57 -13.58 -7.75
N ASN A 167 -23.63 -13.40 -7.01
CA ASN A 167 -24.76 -12.57 -7.45
C ASN A 167 -24.34 -11.10 -7.54
N GLY A 168 -24.66 -10.44 -8.65
CA GLY A 168 -24.28 -9.04 -8.89
C GLY A 168 -22.83 -8.83 -9.31
N MET A 169 -22.09 -9.90 -9.66
CA MET A 169 -20.76 -9.81 -10.22
C MET A 169 -20.74 -9.04 -11.54
N LEU A 170 -19.74 -8.19 -11.74
CA LEU A 170 -19.52 -7.50 -13.01
C LEU A 170 -19.20 -8.49 -14.11
N LYS A 171 -19.91 -8.41 -15.24
CA LYS A 171 -19.64 -9.26 -16.42
C LYS A 171 -18.25 -9.02 -17.01
N LYS A 172 -17.79 -7.77 -16.98
CA LYS A 172 -16.46 -7.34 -17.45
C LYS A 172 -15.78 -6.52 -16.36
N ARG A 173 -14.49 -6.76 -16.15
CA ARG A 173 -13.65 -5.99 -15.24
C ARG A 173 -12.54 -5.32 -16.05
N THR A 174 -12.43 -4.00 -15.94
CA THR A 174 -11.37 -3.23 -16.61
C THR A 174 -10.23 -2.99 -15.63
N PHE A 175 -9.01 -3.23 -16.08
CA PHE A 175 -7.79 -2.94 -15.34
C PHE A 175 -6.97 -1.88 -16.07
N LYS A 176 -6.48 -0.90 -15.31
CA LYS A 176 -5.44 0.04 -15.74
C LYS A 176 -4.13 -0.42 -15.13
N VAL A 177 -3.20 -0.90 -15.93
CA VAL A 177 -1.90 -1.35 -15.43
C VAL A 177 -0.94 -0.17 -15.39
N VAL A 178 -0.28 0.01 -14.24
CA VAL A 178 0.73 1.05 -14.02
C VAL A 178 1.99 0.41 -13.46
N LEU A 179 3.12 0.66 -14.11
CA LEU A 179 4.44 0.33 -13.59
C LEU A 179 4.94 1.52 -12.77
N ALA A 180 5.18 1.31 -11.47
CA ALA A 180 5.58 2.39 -10.57
C ALA A 180 6.97 2.93 -10.95
N SER A 181 7.03 4.21 -11.20
CA SER A 181 8.24 4.99 -11.48
C SER A 181 8.03 6.42 -11.01
N THR A 182 9.07 7.21 -10.90
CA THR A 182 8.97 8.63 -10.51
C THR A 182 8.10 9.47 -11.46
N GLU A 183 7.84 8.97 -12.67
CA GLU A 183 6.99 9.63 -13.67
C GLU A 183 5.53 9.15 -13.65
N SER A 184 5.23 8.06 -12.95
CA SER A 184 3.90 7.43 -13.01
C SER A 184 2.83 8.12 -12.15
N GLY A 185 3.21 9.08 -11.30
CA GLY A 185 2.32 9.71 -10.32
C GLY A 185 1.86 8.74 -9.23
N ILE A 186 1.09 9.27 -8.29
CA ILE A 186 0.36 8.47 -7.29
C ILE A 186 -1.01 8.08 -7.86
N GLY A 187 -1.52 6.92 -7.48
CA GLY A 187 -2.80 6.37 -7.95
C GLY A 187 -4.02 7.20 -7.53
#